data_ec6fa141cdb212fe032323a0b321369c
#
_entry.id   ec6fa141cdb212fe032323a0b321369c
#
_cell.length_a   1.000
_cell.length_b   1.000
_cell.length_c   1.000
_cell.angle_alpha   90.00
_cell.angle_beta   90.00
_cell.angle_gamma   90.00
#
_symmetry.space_group_name_H-M   'P 1'
#
loop_
_entity.id
_entity.type
_entity.pdbx_description
1 polymer ?
#
loop_
_entity_poly.entity_id
_entity_poly.type
_entity_poly.pdbx_seq_one_letter_code
_entity_poly.pdbx_strand_id
1 'polypeptide(L)'
;MHTAGQRRIFMERAMRGMKYKVALHESEEGFAVSVPGLPGCWSQGRTESEALENVKKAIEEYLAAVEGELAGAKIREVEVAA
;
A
#
# COMPACT_ATOMS: atom_id res chain seq x y z
N MET A 1 18.66 18.65 10.26
CA MET A 1 18.28 17.84 11.35
C MET A 1 16.78 17.62 11.45
N HIS A 2 15.99 18.62 11.15
CA HIS A 2 14.55 18.43 11.16
C HIS A 2 14.02 17.80 9.91
N THR A 3 14.86 17.72 8.90
CA THR A 3 14.43 17.23 7.61
C THR A 3 13.96 15.79 7.68
N ALA A 4 14.71 14.93 8.37
CA ALA A 4 14.35 13.54 8.46
C ALA A 4 13.05 13.36 9.25
N GLY A 5 12.89 14.12 10.32
CA GLY A 5 11.66 14.06 11.10
C GLY A 5 10.46 14.55 10.33
N GLN A 6 10.66 15.62 9.57
CA GLN A 6 9.56 16.15 8.77
C GLN A 6 9.16 15.18 7.68
N ARG A 7 10.14 14.51 7.08
CA ARG A 7 9.85 13.53 6.04
C ARG A 7 9.02 12.38 6.60
N ARG A 8 9.39 11.90 7.78
CA ARG A 8 8.65 10.83 8.41
C ARG A 8 7.22 11.24 8.70
N ILE A 9 7.04 12.45 9.22
CA ILE A 9 5.71 12.94 9.53
C ILE A 9 4.88 13.05 8.26
N PHE A 10 5.50 13.51 7.19
CA PHE A 10 4.81 13.61 5.91
C PHE A 10 4.35 12.25 5.42
N MET A 11 5.22 11.23 5.53
CA MET A 11 4.87 9.89 5.11
C MET A 11 3.72 9.34 5.92
N GLU A 12 3.79 9.52 7.24
CA GLU A 12 2.72 9.03 8.09
C GLU A 12 1.41 9.71 7.74
N ARG A 13 1.46 11.00 7.49
CA ARG A 13 0.26 11.75 7.16
C ARG A 13 -0.31 11.28 5.82
N ALA A 14 0.55 11.05 4.85
CA ALA A 14 0.11 10.55 3.56
C ALA A 14 -0.57 9.20 3.70
N MET A 15 0.04 8.30 4.47
CA MET A 15 -0.52 6.98 4.64
C MET A 15 -1.87 7.03 5.35
N ARG A 16 -1.99 7.87 6.37
CA ARG A 16 -3.24 7.95 7.10
C ARG A 16 -4.33 8.67 6.33
N GLY A 17 -3.95 9.60 5.47
CA GLY A 17 -4.91 10.36 4.70
C GLY A 17 -5.29 9.74 3.38
N MET A 18 -4.59 8.69 2.96
CA MET A 18 -4.85 8.08 1.67
C MET A 18 -5.88 6.97 1.81
N LYS A 19 -6.75 6.90 0.82
CA LYS A 19 -7.75 5.85 0.73
C LYS A 19 -7.42 4.99 -0.49
N TYR A 20 -7.44 3.69 -0.28
CA TYR A 20 -7.17 2.76 -1.34
C TYR A 20 -8.41 1.94 -1.62
N LYS A 21 -8.74 1.81 -2.89
CA LYS A 21 -9.79 0.89 -3.28
C LYS A 21 -9.23 -0.51 -3.25
N VAL A 22 -9.98 -1.42 -2.66
CA VAL A 22 -9.56 -2.80 -2.58
C VAL A 22 -10.66 -3.66 -3.18
N ALA A 23 -10.26 -4.79 -3.73
CA ALA A 23 -11.19 -5.75 -4.30
C ALA A 23 -11.31 -6.92 -3.34
N LEU A 24 -12.51 -7.18 -2.88
CA LEU A 24 -12.78 -8.23 -1.92
C LEU A 24 -13.38 -9.42 -2.63
N HIS A 25 -12.80 -10.60 -2.41
CA HIS A 25 -13.26 -11.83 -3.02
C HIS A 25 -13.57 -12.84 -1.94
N GLU A 26 -14.81 -13.30 -1.92
CA GLU A 26 -15.24 -14.27 -0.95
C GLU A 26 -15.21 -15.66 -1.57
N SER A 27 -14.78 -16.65 -0.81
CA SER A 27 -14.76 -18.04 -1.21
C SER A 27 -15.06 -18.91 0.00
N GLU A 28 -15.11 -20.21 -0.24
CA GLU A 28 -15.34 -21.14 0.85
C GLU A 28 -14.22 -21.10 1.90
N GLU A 29 -13.05 -20.67 1.49
CA GLU A 29 -11.90 -20.62 2.37
C GLU A 29 -11.81 -19.31 3.14
N GLY A 30 -12.66 -18.34 2.82
CA GLY A 30 -12.63 -17.06 3.49
C GLY A 30 -12.65 -15.91 2.51
N PHE A 31 -11.90 -14.87 2.84
CA PHE A 31 -11.89 -13.65 2.06
C PHE A 31 -10.48 -13.33 1.61
N ALA A 32 -10.36 -12.93 0.35
CA ALA A 32 -9.10 -12.43 -0.19
C ALA A 32 -9.30 -10.99 -0.62
N VAL A 33 -8.28 -10.17 -0.42
CA VAL A 33 -8.35 -8.75 -0.75
C VAL A 33 -7.14 -8.41 -1.60
N SER A 34 -7.37 -7.74 -2.72
CA SER A 34 -6.29 -7.24 -3.55
C SER A 34 -6.41 -5.73 -3.64
N VAL A 35 -5.29 -5.08 -3.95
CA VAL A 35 -5.23 -3.64 -4.07
C VAL A 35 -4.87 -3.30 -5.52
N PRO A 36 -5.88 -2.95 -6.34
CA PRO A 36 -5.60 -2.72 -7.77
C PRO A 36 -4.54 -1.66 -8.03
N GLY A 37 -4.46 -0.65 -7.18
CA GLY A 37 -3.48 0.40 -7.36
C GLY A 37 -2.06 0.03 -6.95
N LEU A 38 -1.88 -1.12 -6.31
CA LEU A 38 -0.57 -1.57 -5.84
C LEU A 38 -0.37 -3.01 -6.31
N PRO A 39 0.18 -3.19 -7.51
CA PRO A 39 0.32 -4.55 -8.06
C PRO A 39 1.09 -5.47 -7.14
N GLY A 40 0.55 -6.65 -6.93
CA GLY A 40 1.17 -7.63 -6.04
C GLY A 40 0.83 -7.47 -4.58
N CYS A 41 0.07 -6.42 -4.23
CA CYS A 41 -0.33 -6.22 -2.84
C CYS A 41 -1.68 -6.88 -2.61
N TRP A 42 -1.71 -7.85 -1.71
CA TRP A 42 -2.95 -8.54 -1.40
C TRP A 42 -2.85 -9.16 -0.01
N SER A 43 -3.98 -9.57 0.52
CA SER A 43 -4.02 -10.22 1.80
C SER A 43 -5.25 -11.10 1.87
N GLN A 44 -5.45 -11.76 3.00
CA GLN A 44 -6.60 -12.63 3.18
C GLN A 44 -6.96 -12.71 4.65
N GLY A 45 -8.14 -13.27 4.92
CA GLY A 45 -8.61 -13.47 6.27
C GLY A 45 -9.81 -14.37 6.26
N ARG A 46 -10.20 -14.85 7.44
CA ARG A 46 -11.37 -15.70 7.55
C ARG A 46 -12.67 -14.92 7.46
N THR A 47 -12.61 -13.66 7.87
CA THR A 47 -13.75 -12.78 7.80
C THR A 47 -13.36 -11.56 6.98
N GLU A 48 -14.36 -10.83 6.52
CA GLU A 48 -14.10 -9.60 5.79
C GLU A 48 -13.30 -8.63 6.64
N SER A 49 -13.69 -8.49 7.90
CA SER A 49 -13.01 -7.58 8.81
C SER A 49 -11.54 -7.95 8.98
N GLU A 50 -11.26 -9.23 9.13
CA GLU A 50 -9.88 -9.68 9.28
C GLU A 50 -9.09 -9.43 8.01
N ALA A 51 -9.68 -9.72 6.85
CA ALA A 51 -9.00 -9.52 5.59
C ALA A 51 -8.67 -8.04 5.38
N LEU A 52 -9.60 -7.15 5.73
CA LEU A 52 -9.37 -5.73 5.57
C LEU A 52 -8.31 -5.21 6.52
N GLU A 53 -8.27 -5.72 7.74
CA GLU A 53 -7.21 -5.35 8.67
C GLU A 53 -5.86 -5.83 8.15
N ASN A 54 -5.83 -7.04 7.62
CA ASN A 54 -4.58 -7.59 7.12
C ASN A 54 -4.10 -6.84 5.90
N VAL A 55 -5.00 -6.37 5.03
CA VAL A 55 -4.57 -5.66 3.85
C VAL A 55 -4.03 -4.27 4.19
N LYS A 56 -4.49 -3.67 5.29
CA LYS A 56 -3.89 -2.42 5.74
C LYS A 56 -2.41 -2.61 6.02
N LYS A 57 -2.09 -3.68 6.74
CA LYS A 57 -0.69 -3.95 7.05
C LYS A 57 0.09 -4.26 5.78
N ALA A 58 -0.52 -4.99 4.86
CA ALA A 58 0.13 -5.31 3.61
C ALA A 58 0.45 -4.05 2.81
N ILE A 59 -0.48 -3.10 2.81
CA ILE A 59 -0.25 -1.84 2.12
C ILE A 59 0.90 -1.08 2.75
N GLU A 60 0.94 -1.02 4.08
CA GLU A 60 2.01 -0.33 4.77
C GLU A 60 3.36 -0.94 4.45
N GLU A 61 3.43 -2.27 4.45
CA GLU A 61 4.68 -2.95 4.14
C GLU A 61 5.07 -2.76 2.69
N TYR A 62 4.08 -2.78 1.80
CA TYR A 62 4.33 -2.59 0.38
C TYR A 62 4.94 -1.21 0.13
N LEU A 63 4.34 -0.17 0.73
CA LEU A 63 4.81 1.18 0.53
C LEU A 63 6.20 1.38 1.11
N ALA A 64 6.47 0.77 2.24
CA ALA A 64 7.79 0.87 2.85
C ALA A 64 8.85 0.19 1.98
N ALA A 65 8.51 -0.95 1.39
CA ALA A 65 9.44 -1.65 0.52
C ALA A 65 9.73 -0.86 -0.75
N VAL A 66 8.68 -0.27 -1.34
CA VAL A 66 8.85 0.54 -2.54
C VAL A 66 9.73 1.75 -2.24
N GLU A 67 9.51 2.39 -1.11
CA GLU A 67 10.33 3.53 -0.74
C GLU A 67 11.79 3.12 -0.60
N GLY A 68 12.03 1.96 0.03
CA GLY A 68 13.39 1.47 0.15
C GLY A 68 14.03 1.18 -1.18
N GLU A 69 13.26 0.64 -2.11
CA GLU A 69 13.78 0.37 -3.45
C GLU A 69 14.11 1.63 -4.22
N LEU A 70 13.35 2.70 -3.96
CA LEU A 70 13.57 3.96 -4.66
C LEU A 70 14.74 4.75 -4.10
N ALA A 71 15.20 4.40 -2.91
CA ALA A 71 16.35 5.07 -2.32
C ALA A 71 17.55 4.84 -3.21
N GLY A 72 18.20 5.90 -3.65
CA GLY A 72 19.35 5.78 -4.53
C GLY A 72 19.00 5.63 -5.99
N ALA A 73 17.73 5.52 -6.33
CA ALA A 73 17.32 5.42 -7.71
C ALA A 73 17.14 6.80 -8.30
N LYS A 74 17.36 6.93 -9.60
CA LYS A 74 17.08 8.17 -10.29
C LYS A 74 15.63 8.13 -10.75
N ILE A 75 14.89 9.16 -10.35
CA ILE A 75 13.47 9.21 -10.65
C ILE A 75 13.26 10.00 -11.94
N ARG A 76 12.50 9.43 -12.84
CA ARG A 76 12.15 10.05 -14.11
C ARG A 76 10.66 9.91 -14.32
N GLU A 77 10.11 10.87 -15.01
CA GLU A 77 8.72 10.80 -15.42
C GLU A 77 8.66 10.49 -16.90
N VAL A 78 7.73 9.61 -17.25
CA VAL A 78 7.54 9.22 -18.63
C VAL A 78 6.10 9.49 -18.98
N GLU A 79 5.91 10.21 -20.08
CA GLU A 79 4.57 10.53 -20.54
C GLU A 79 4.11 9.46 -21.50
N VAL A 80 2.89 8.98 -21.30
CA VAL A 80 2.33 7.92 -22.13
C VAL A 80 1.09 8.46 -22.80
N ALA A 81 1.07 8.37 -24.13
CA ALA A 81 -0.10 8.82 -24.88
C ALA A 81 -1.27 7.90 -24.59
N ALA A 82 -2.44 8.47 -24.30
CA ALA A 82 -3.60 7.69 -23.95
C ALA A 82 -4.44 7.35 -25.18
#